data_aea25260fe30e31e4834e7554b09e6ac
#
_entry.id   aea25260fe30e31e4834e7554b09e6ac
#
_cell.length_a   1.000
_cell.length_b   1.000
_cell.length_c   1.000
_cell.angle_alpha   90.00
_cell.angle_beta   90.00
_cell.angle_gamma   90.00
#
_symmetry.space_group_name_H-M   'P 1'
#
loop_
_entity.id
_entity.type
_entity.pdbx_description
1 polymer ?
#
loop_
_entity_poly.entity_id
_entity_poly.type
_entity_poly.pdbx_seq_one_letter_code
_entity_poly.pdbx_strand_id
1 'polypeptide(L)'
;MISFLLCLALLIIGYFVYGKIVDNTFGPDDRETPAVRINDGVDYVVMPQWKLFLVQLLNIAGLGPIFGALQGALWGPVVFLWITFGTIFAGGVHDYFSGMMSERNDGASIAEVTGRYLGPVMQNIMRVFSVVLLIMVGTVFAVGPAGLIVTLCKNGGMSGVMTTTLFWLIIILVYYFIATFISIDAIIGKIYPVFGICLIIMAVGVIFGIFTNPAYTIPEIWNNFTNMHPQGTPIWSFMFITVACGAISGFHATQSPLMARCMKSEKQGHFVFYGAMVSEGIIALIWAAAGCALYTITDGKMVGLAEALAAGQSAACLLYTSDA
;
A
#
# COMPACT_ATOMS: atom_id res chain seq x y z
N MET A 1 -10.63 9.92 -18.25
CA MET A 1 -9.18 9.90 -18.55
C MET A 1 -8.45 11.15 -18.09
N ILE A 2 -8.98 12.34 -18.32
CA ILE A 2 -8.35 13.60 -17.89
C ILE A 2 -8.25 13.68 -16.36
N SER A 3 -9.30 13.29 -15.64
CA SER A 3 -9.30 13.25 -14.16
C SER A 3 -8.18 12.40 -13.59
N PHE A 4 -7.93 11.22 -14.17
CA PHE A 4 -6.84 10.34 -13.79
C PHE A 4 -5.48 11.03 -13.99
N LEU A 5 -5.25 11.61 -15.17
CA LEU A 5 -3.99 12.29 -15.50
C LEU A 5 -3.75 13.52 -14.61
N LEU A 6 -4.81 14.27 -14.27
CA LEU A 6 -4.71 15.39 -13.33
C LEU A 6 -4.34 14.92 -11.93
N CYS A 7 -4.97 13.86 -11.43
CA CYS A 7 -4.65 13.28 -10.13
C CYS A 7 -3.23 12.73 -10.09
N LEU A 8 -2.78 12.07 -11.15
CA LEU A 8 -1.39 11.61 -11.29
C LEU A 8 -0.40 12.79 -11.27
N ALA A 9 -0.69 13.84 -12.04
CA ALA A 9 0.13 15.05 -12.04
C ALA A 9 0.18 15.72 -10.67
N LEU A 10 -0.95 15.78 -9.95
CA LEU A 10 -1.02 16.33 -8.59
C LEU A 10 -0.20 15.52 -7.60
N LEU A 11 -0.18 14.18 -7.69
CA LEU A 11 0.68 13.33 -6.86
C LEU A 11 2.16 13.64 -7.08
N ILE A 12 2.58 13.78 -8.34
CA ILE A 12 3.97 14.12 -8.70
C ILE A 12 4.32 15.53 -8.21
N ILE A 13 3.45 16.52 -8.44
CA ILE A 13 3.64 17.88 -7.95
C ILE A 13 3.66 17.90 -6.43
N GLY A 14 2.77 17.15 -5.77
CA GLY A 14 2.73 17.00 -4.31
C GLY A 14 4.05 16.51 -3.74
N TYR A 15 4.70 15.55 -4.39
CA TYR A 15 6.03 15.09 -4.01
C TYR A 15 7.07 16.23 -3.99
N PHE A 16 7.14 16.99 -5.09
CA PHE A 16 8.16 18.05 -5.22
C PHE A 16 7.84 19.31 -4.40
N VAL A 17 6.57 19.65 -4.24
CA VAL A 17 6.17 20.91 -3.57
C VAL A 17 5.87 20.64 -2.10
N TYR A 18 4.83 19.87 -1.80
CA TYR A 18 4.39 19.66 -0.42
C TYR A 18 5.34 18.76 0.36
N GLY A 19 5.86 17.69 -0.27
CA GLY A 19 6.89 16.84 0.34
C GLY A 19 8.14 17.63 0.71
N LYS A 20 8.53 18.60 -0.11
CA LYS A 20 9.65 19.50 0.21
C LYS A 20 9.34 20.47 1.37
N ILE A 21 8.10 20.91 1.50
CA ILE A 21 7.67 21.70 2.66
C ILE A 21 7.76 20.86 3.93
N VAL A 22 7.29 19.61 3.89
CA VAL A 22 7.35 18.66 5.01
C VAL A 22 8.81 18.41 5.42
N ASP A 23 9.68 18.11 4.45
CA ASP A 23 11.10 17.88 4.65
C ASP A 23 11.80 19.11 5.27
N ASN A 24 11.56 20.31 4.75
CA ASN A 24 12.10 21.54 5.29
C ASN A 24 11.57 21.86 6.71
N THR A 25 10.33 21.49 7.00
CA THR A 25 9.70 21.70 8.32
C THR A 25 10.35 20.80 9.37
N PHE A 26 10.68 19.57 9.02
CA PHE A 26 11.42 18.66 9.90
C PHE A 26 12.88 19.09 10.06
N GLY A 27 13.52 19.58 9.00
CA GLY A 27 14.89 20.06 8.95
C GLY A 27 15.89 18.91 9.13
N PRO A 28 16.04 18.01 8.16
CA PRO A 28 17.08 16.99 8.20
C PRO A 28 18.48 17.59 8.15
N ASP A 29 19.36 17.10 8.97
CA ASP A 29 20.75 17.60 9.10
C ASP A 29 21.80 16.53 8.78
N ASP A 30 23.07 16.83 9.06
CA ASP A 30 24.20 15.94 8.78
C ASP A 30 24.63 15.10 10.00
N ARG A 31 23.74 14.89 10.98
CA ARG A 31 24.03 14.02 12.13
C ARG A 31 24.27 12.58 11.71
N GLU A 32 25.03 11.86 12.51
CA GLU A 32 25.22 10.43 12.31
C GLU A 32 23.92 9.68 12.61
N THR A 33 23.45 8.92 11.62
CA THR A 33 22.27 8.07 11.77
C THR A 33 22.56 6.87 12.66
N PRO A 34 21.53 6.26 13.28
CA PRO A 34 21.69 5.01 14.03
C PRO A 34 22.34 3.89 13.24
N ALA A 35 22.07 3.79 11.93
CA ALA A 35 22.68 2.82 11.03
C ALA A 35 24.20 2.94 10.94
N VAL A 36 24.73 4.18 10.97
CA VAL A 36 26.16 4.45 10.91
C VAL A 36 26.80 4.28 12.29
N ARG A 37 26.16 4.81 13.34
CA ARG A 37 26.69 4.83 14.71
C ARG A 37 26.70 3.47 15.38
N ILE A 38 25.62 2.68 15.26
CA ILE A 38 25.46 1.38 15.94
C ILE A 38 26.06 0.27 15.08
N ASN A 39 25.65 0.17 13.82
CA ASN A 39 26.15 -0.74 12.78
C ASN A 39 26.45 -2.16 13.30
N ASP A 40 25.45 -2.82 13.88
CA ASP A 40 25.58 -4.16 14.47
C ASP A 40 25.59 -5.30 13.42
N GLY A 41 25.31 -4.97 12.15
CA GLY A 41 25.28 -5.93 11.06
C GLY A 41 24.00 -6.80 11.00
N VAL A 42 23.03 -6.59 11.87
CA VAL A 42 21.76 -7.35 11.95
C VAL A 42 20.58 -6.43 11.77
N ASP A 43 20.33 -5.54 12.73
CA ASP A 43 19.20 -4.60 12.71
C ASP A 43 19.60 -3.22 12.18
N TYR A 44 20.85 -2.82 12.39
CA TYR A 44 21.41 -1.54 11.98
C TYR A 44 22.46 -1.75 10.88
N VAL A 45 21.99 -1.73 9.64
CA VAL A 45 22.80 -1.99 8.45
C VAL A 45 22.65 -0.86 7.45
N VAL A 46 23.74 -0.21 7.08
CA VAL A 46 23.70 0.87 6.08
C VAL A 46 23.31 0.30 4.71
N MET A 47 22.17 0.74 4.19
CA MET A 47 21.68 0.34 2.87
C MET A 47 21.75 1.49 1.85
N PRO A 48 21.94 1.19 0.54
CA PRO A 48 21.81 2.18 -0.53
C PRO A 48 20.38 2.75 -0.59
N GLN A 49 20.25 4.04 -0.83
CA GLN A 49 18.98 4.76 -0.83
C GLN A 49 17.90 4.13 -1.73
N TRP A 50 18.26 3.71 -2.94
CA TRP A 50 17.30 3.06 -3.87
C TRP A 50 16.77 1.72 -3.33
N LYS A 51 17.62 0.98 -2.59
CA LYS A 51 17.21 -0.29 -1.97
C LYS A 51 16.27 -0.04 -0.80
N LEU A 52 16.57 0.96 0.04
CA LEU A 52 15.68 1.40 1.11
C LEU A 52 14.31 1.82 0.58
N PHE A 53 14.29 2.63 -0.47
CA PHE A 53 13.05 3.05 -1.13
C PHE A 53 12.24 1.85 -1.63
N LEU A 54 12.86 0.89 -2.33
CA LEU A 54 12.16 -0.29 -2.83
C LEU A 54 11.62 -1.17 -1.69
N VAL A 55 12.39 -1.36 -0.63
CA VAL A 55 11.94 -2.14 0.53
C VAL A 55 10.79 -1.43 1.23
N GLN A 56 10.89 -0.11 1.45
CA GLN A 56 9.79 0.67 2.00
C GLN A 56 8.54 0.57 1.13
N LEU A 57 8.67 0.86 -0.17
CA LEU A 57 7.55 0.80 -1.12
C LEU A 57 6.87 -0.56 -1.13
N LEU A 58 7.61 -1.65 -1.24
CA LEU A 58 7.03 -3.00 -1.33
C LEU A 58 6.35 -3.44 -0.04
N ASN A 59 6.83 -2.98 1.10
CA ASN A 59 6.21 -3.30 2.38
C ASN A 59 4.93 -2.50 2.62
N ILE A 60 4.88 -1.22 2.23
CA ILE A 60 3.67 -0.41 2.36
C ILE A 60 2.67 -0.69 1.24
N ALA A 61 3.13 -0.84 -0.01
CA ALA A 61 2.31 -1.14 -1.19
C ALA A 61 1.95 -2.64 -1.28
N GLY A 62 1.38 -3.18 -0.22
CA GLY A 62 0.91 -4.57 -0.18
C GLY A 62 -0.43 -4.78 -0.90
N LEU A 63 -1.29 -5.62 -0.33
CA LEU A 63 -2.62 -5.90 -0.90
C LEU A 63 -3.57 -4.69 -0.86
N GLY A 64 -3.37 -3.77 0.10
CA GLY A 64 -4.28 -2.65 0.36
C GLY A 64 -4.44 -1.67 -0.79
N PRO A 65 -3.37 -1.10 -1.37
CA PRO A 65 -3.48 -0.16 -2.49
C PRO A 65 -4.05 -0.79 -3.77
N ILE A 66 -3.99 -2.11 -3.89
CA ILE A 66 -4.59 -2.84 -5.02
C ILE A 66 -6.07 -3.11 -4.73
N PHE A 67 -6.36 -3.93 -3.71
CA PHE A 67 -7.73 -4.36 -3.43
C PHE A 67 -8.61 -3.25 -2.87
N GLY A 68 -8.07 -2.42 -1.98
CA GLY A 68 -8.79 -1.29 -1.43
C GLY A 68 -9.15 -0.27 -2.51
N ALA A 69 -8.25 0.00 -3.46
CA ALA A 69 -8.50 0.89 -4.57
C ALA A 69 -9.54 0.34 -5.55
N LEU A 70 -9.47 -0.97 -5.87
CA LEU A 70 -10.48 -1.64 -6.68
C LEU A 70 -11.87 -1.60 -6.03
N GLN A 71 -11.97 -1.92 -4.73
CA GLN A 71 -13.22 -1.80 -3.99
C GLN A 71 -13.69 -0.34 -3.93
N GLY A 72 -12.77 0.61 -3.77
CA GLY A 72 -13.06 2.04 -3.79
C GLY A 72 -13.65 2.53 -5.10
N ALA A 73 -13.33 1.90 -6.22
CA ALA A 73 -13.90 2.21 -7.53
C ALA A 73 -15.41 1.98 -7.60
N LEU A 74 -16.03 1.24 -6.65
CA LEU A 74 -17.50 1.15 -6.53
C LEU A 74 -18.18 2.50 -6.29
N TRP A 75 -17.50 3.44 -5.64
CA TRP A 75 -18.00 4.81 -5.45
C TRP A 75 -17.79 5.70 -6.67
N GLY A 76 -17.20 5.15 -7.74
CA GLY A 76 -16.89 5.90 -8.96
C GLY A 76 -15.58 6.71 -8.85
N PRO A 77 -15.31 7.60 -9.81
CA PRO A 77 -14.03 8.31 -9.92
C PRO A 77 -13.77 9.31 -8.78
N VAL A 78 -14.71 9.55 -7.90
CA VAL A 78 -14.55 10.34 -6.66
C VAL A 78 -13.42 9.77 -5.79
N VAL A 79 -13.16 8.46 -5.85
CA VAL A 79 -12.08 7.80 -5.14
C VAL A 79 -10.69 8.36 -5.48
N PHE A 80 -10.49 8.87 -6.70
CA PHE A 80 -9.21 9.47 -7.12
C PHE A 80 -8.82 10.67 -6.27
N LEU A 81 -9.81 11.46 -5.83
CA LEU A 81 -9.56 12.62 -4.96
C LEU A 81 -9.04 12.18 -3.60
N TRP A 82 -9.66 11.15 -3.01
CA TRP A 82 -9.20 10.65 -1.71
C TRP A 82 -7.80 10.04 -1.80
N ILE A 83 -7.53 9.23 -2.80
CA ILE A 83 -6.18 8.68 -3.03
C ILE A 83 -5.18 9.82 -3.17
N THR A 84 -5.46 10.80 -4.03
CA THR A 84 -4.52 11.88 -4.33
C THR A 84 -4.26 12.77 -3.12
N PHE A 85 -5.30 13.33 -2.52
CA PHE A 85 -5.15 14.27 -1.40
C PHE A 85 -4.78 13.56 -0.10
N GLY A 86 -5.32 12.35 0.12
CA GLY A 86 -4.94 11.51 1.25
C GLY A 86 -3.46 11.17 1.24
N THR A 87 -2.93 10.77 0.08
CA THR A 87 -1.51 10.47 -0.09
C THR A 87 -0.63 11.68 0.16
N ILE A 88 -0.95 12.84 -0.43
CA ILE A 88 -0.12 14.05 -0.30
C ILE A 88 -0.14 14.59 1.13
N PHE A 89 -1.33 14.80 1.70
CA PHE A 89 -1.48 15.55 2.95
C PHE A 89 -1.48 14.69 4.21
N ALA A 90 -1.80 13.42 4.11
CA ALA A 90 -1.84 12.51 5.25
C ALA A 90 -0.82 11.38 5.14
N GLY A 91 -0.89 10.56 4.10
CA GLY A 91 -0.04 9.37 3.98
C GLY A 91 1.44 9.69 3.92
N GLY A 92 1.84 10.59 3.01
CA GLY A 92 3.24 11.02 2.88
C GLY A 92 3.80 11.68 4.12
N VAL A 93 2.99 12.50 4.79
CA VAL A 93 3.37 13.13 6.08
C VAL A 93 3.52 12.07 7.16
N HIS A 94 2.56 11.15 7.27
CA HIS A 94 2.57 10.08 8.27
C HIS A 94 3.78 9.17 8.09
N ASP A 95 4.08 8.72 6.87
CA ASP A 95 5.26 7.88 6.60
C ASP A 95 6.56 8.63 6.92
N TYR A 96 6.68 9.85 6.41
CA TYR A 96 7.87 10.67 6.63
C TYR A 96 8.16 10.89 8.12
N PHE A 97 7.17 11.35 8.88
CA PHE A 97 7.38 11.59 10.32
C PHE A 97 7.57 10.29 11.10
N SER A 98 6.90 9.20 10.74
CA SER A 98 7.11 7.89 11.39
C SER A 98 8.56 7.43 11.25
N GLY A 99 9.13 7.54 10.04
CA GLY A 99 10.52 7.18 9.78
C GLY A 99 11.52 8.12 10.43
N MET A 100 11.36 9.43 10.22
CA MET A 100 12.32 10.44 10.68
C MET A 100 12.32 10.61 12.20
N MET A 101 11.16 10.52 12.85
CA MET A 101 11.09 10.53 14.32
C MET A 101 11.72 9.28 14.92
N SER A 102 11.53 8.11 14.28
CA SER A 102 12.20 6.89 14.69
C SER A 102 13.72 7.02 14.54
N GLU A 103 14.18 7.55 13.41
CA GLU A 103 15.60 7.78 13.14
C GLU A 103 16.24 8.63 14.23
N ARG A 104 15.66 9.78 14.58
CA ARG A 104 16.13 10.68 15.66
C ARG A 104 16.00 10.09 17.06
N ASN A 105 15.30 8.99 17.23
CA ASN A 105 15.13 8.25 18.48
C ASN A 105 15.82 6.88 18.43
N ASP A 106 16.95 6.78 17.76
CA ASP A 106 17.78 5.57 17.68
C ASP A 106 17.08 4.37 17.04
N GLY A 107 16.20 4.60 16.07
CA GLY A 107 15.41 3.55 15.44
C GLY A 107 14.32 2.97 16.34
N ALA A 108 13.87 3.73 17.35
CA ALA A 108 12.82 3.30 18.26
C ALA A 108 11.49 3.06 17.53
N SER A 109 10.73 2.07 18.02
CA SER A 109 9.37 1.83 17.54
C SER A 109 8.44 3.03 17.81
N ILE A 110 7.37 3.16 17.03
CA ILE A 110 6.39 4.26 17.24
C ILE A 110 5.80 4.23 18.65
N ALA A 111 5.61 3.05 19.26
CA ALA A 111 5.16 2.96 20.63
C ALA A 111 6.18 3.53 21.63
N GLU A 112 7.48 3.30 21.42
CA GLU A 112 8.54 3.88 22.24
C GLU A 112 8.67 5.38 22.03
N VAL A 113 8.62 5.85 20.80
CA VAL A 113 8.59 7.28 20.47
C VAL A 113 7.39 7.95 21.15
N THR A 114 6.19 7.36 21.04
CA THR A 114 5.00 7.84 21.73
C THR A 114 5.21 7.91 23.25
N GLY A 115 5.88 6.92 23.84
CA GLY A 115 6.20 6.90 25.27
C GLY A 115 7.12 8.05 25.69
N ARG A 116 8.11 8.38 24.86
CA ARG A 116 9.07 9.48 25.12
C ARG A 116 8.39 10.87 25.13
N TYR A 117 7.43 11.08 24.23
CA TYR A 117 6.82 12.40 24.03
C TYR A 117 5.46 12.56 24.72
N LEU A 118 4.66 11.50 24.83
CA LEU A 118 3.29 11.52 25.35
C LEU A 118 3.11 10.75 26.68
N GLY A 119 4.18 10.12 27.15
CA GLY A 119 4.21 9.42 28.43
C GLY A 119 3.77 7.95 28.39
N PRO A 120 3.90 7.24 29.54
CA PRO A 120 3.79 5.79 29.60
C PRO A 120 2.37 5.24 29.33
N VAL A 121 1.35 6.03 29.61
CA VAL A 121 -0.04 5.63 29.35
C VAL A 121 -0.26 5.48 27.84
N MET A 122 0.10 6.49 27.07
CA MET A 122 0.00 6.47 25.60
C MET A 122 0.91 5.40 25.00
N GLN A 123 2.08 5.16 25.57
CA GLN A 123 2.96 4.09 25.16
C GLN A 123 2.28 2.72 25.24
N ASN A 124 1.61 2.43 26.34
CA ASN A 124 0.93 1.16 26.53
C ASN A 124 -0.28 1.01 25.58
N ILE A 125 -1.03 2.07 25.38
CA ILE A 125 -2.12 2.09 24.39
C ILE A 125 -1.56 1.77 23.00
N MET A 126 -0.49 2.43 22.59
CA MET A 126 0.16 2.20 21.28
C MET A 126 0.75 0.80 21.15
N ARG A 127 1.29 0.21 22.23
CA ARG A 127 1.77 -1.18 22.24
C ARG A 127 0.64 -2.16 21.95
N VAL A 128 -0.48 -2.02 22.68
CA VAL A 128 -1.67 -2.89 22.50
C VAL A 128 -2.20 -2.72 21.07
N PHE A 129 -2.35 -1.47 20.61
CA PHE A 129 -2.81 -1.18 19.25
C PHE A 129 -1.89 -1.81 18.19
N SER A 130 -0.56 -1.68 18.34
CA SER A 130 0.41 -2.24 17.40
C SER A 130 0.34 -3.77 17.37
N VAL A 131 0.16 -4.44 18.50
CA VAL A 131 0.01 -5.91 18.55
C VAL A 131 -1.25 -6.35 17.81
N VAL A 132 -2.39 -5.71 18.08
CA VAL A 132 -3.66 -6.01 17.41
C VAL A 132 -3.53 -5.77 15.91
N LEU A 133 -2.94 -4.62 15.51
CA LEU A 133 -2.69 -4.28 14.12
C LEU A 133 -1.86 -5.36 13.42
N LEU A 134 -0.74 -5.78 14.00
CA LEU A 134 0.14 -6.78 13.41
C LEU A 134 -0.53 -8.15 13.26
N ILE A 135 -1.34 -8.57 14.23
CA ILE A 135 -2.11 -9.81 14.15
C ILE A 135 -3.11 -9.74 12.98
N MET A 136 -3.87 -8.63 12.89
CA MET A 136 -4.86 -8.46 11.82
C MET A 136 -4.20 -8.40 10.45
N VAL A 137 -3.10 -7.68 10.33
CA VAL A 137 -2.31 -7.59 9.10
C VAL A 137 -1.78 -8.96 8.70
N GLY A 138 -1.14 -9.68 9.61
CA GLY A 138 -0.65 -11.04 9.36
C GLY A 138 -1.76 -11.98 8.88
N THR A 139 -2.96 -11.83 9.44
CA THR A 139 -4.14 -12.60 9.01
C THR A 139 -4.54 -12.26 7.57
N VAL A 140 -4.62 -10.99 7.21
CA VAL A 140 -4.98 -10.55 5.84
C VAL A 140 -3.95 -11.05 4.82
N PHE A 141 -2.66 -10.94 5.15
CA PHE A 141 -1.57 -11.42 4.27
C PHE A 141 -1.44 -12.95 4.23
N ALA A 142 -2.05 -13.68 5.15
CA ALA A 142 -2.15 -15.13 5.05
C ALA A 142 -3.38 -15.57 4.24
N VAL A 143 -4.56 -15.00 4.54
CA VAL A 143 -5.84 -15.40 3.94
C VAL A 143 -5.96 -14.91 2.49
N GLY A 144 -5.51 -13.69 2.19
CA GLY A 144 -5.57 -13.11 0.85
C GLY A 144 -4.87 -13.96 -0.21
N PRO A 145 -3.56 -14.20 -0.09
CA PRO A 145 -2.82 -15.05 -1.03
C PRO A 145 -3.35 -16.48 -1.08
N ALA A 146 -3.77 -17.08 0.06
CA ALA A 146 -4.37 -18.40 0.07
C ALA A 146 -5.63 -18.47 -0.81
N GLY A 147 -6.49 -17.46 -0.71
CA GLY A 147 -7.70 -17.35 -1.53
C GLY A 147 -7.40 -17.19 -3.03
N LEU A 148 -6.40 -16.36 -3.37
CA LEU A 148 -5.97 -16.17 -4.75
C LEU A 148 -5.43 -17.47 -5.36
N ILE A 149 -4.56 -18.19 -4.66
CA ILE A 149 -4.02 -19.45 -5.14
C ILE A 149 -5.12 -20.48 -5.34
N VAL A 150 -6.09 -20.58 -4.43
CA VAL A 150 -7.27 -21.45 -4.59
C VAL A 150 -8.03 -21.13 -5.86
N THR A 151 -8.24 -19.86 -6.15
CA THR A 151 -8.93 -19.44 -7.36
C THR A 151 -8.16 -19.81 -8.62
N LEU A 152 -6.85 -19.58 -8.63
CA LEU A 152 -5.97 -20.00 -9.72
C LEU A 152 -6.01 -21.53 -9.93
N CYS A 153 -5.97 -22.31 -8.86
CA CYS A 153 -6.07 -23.77 -8.92
C CYS A 153 -7.41 -24.23 -9.52
N LYS A 154 -8.53 -23.62 -9.10
CA LYS A 154 -9.86 -23.90 -9.64
C LYS A 154 -9.96 -23.57 -11.12
N ASN A 155 -9.49 -22.41 -11.53
CA ASN A 155 -9.46 -21.96 -12.91
C ASN A 155 -8.56 -22.85 -13.79
N GLY A 156 -7.46 -23.37 -13.22
CA GLY A 156 -6.58 -24.34 -13.86
C GLY A 156 -7.13 -25.77 -13.92
N GLY A 157 -8.39 -26.01 -13.51
CA GLY A 157 -9.02 -27.33 -13.53
C GLY A 157 -8.54 -28.30 -12.44
N MET A 158 -7.81 -27.83 -11.44
CA MET A 158 -7.38 -28.65 -10.30
C MET A 158 -8.56 -28.96 -9.38
N SER A 159 -8.49 -30.09 -8.70
CA SER A 159 -9.51 -30.53 -7.73
C SER A 159 -8.85 -31.11 -6.47
N GLY A 160 -9.64 -31.33 -5.42
CA GLY A 160 -9.19 -31.91 -4.16
C GLY A 160 -8.57 -30.89 -3.21
N VAL A 161 -7.55 -31.28 -2.46
CA VAL A 161 -6.97 -30.50 -1.35
C VAL A 161 -6.39 -29.15 -1.83
N MET A 162 -5.86 -29.08 -3.05
CA MET A 162 -5.29 -27.84 -3.62
C MET A 162 -6.34 -26.74 -3.88
N THR A 163 -7.63 -27.07 -3.88
CA THR A 163 -8.72 -26.10 -4.02
C THR A 163 -9.32 -25.67 -2.70
N THR A 164 -8.70 -26.03 -1.58
CA THR A 164 -9.12 -25.63 -0.23
C THR A 164 -8.22 -24.52 0.33
N THR A 165 -8.83 -23.47 0.85
CA THR A 165 -8.10 -22.35 1.45
C THR A 165 -7.25 -22.78 2.64
N LEU A 166 -7.73 -23.76 3.43
CA LEU A 166 -7.02 -24.24 4.61
C LEU A 166 -5.66 -24.87 4.25
N PHE A 167 -5.57 -25.59 3.15
CA PHE A 167 -4.30 -26.18 2.70
C PHE A 167 -3.23 -25.12 2.45
N TRP A 168 -3.57 -24.09 1.69
CA TRP A 168 -2.63 -22.98 1.39
C TRP A 168 -2.34 -22.12 2.60
N LEU A 169 -3.34 -21.94 3.47
CA LEU A 169 -3.16 -21.21 4.73
C LEU A 169 -2.11 -21.89 5.63
N ILE A 170 -2.16 -23.21 5.76
CA ILE A 170 -1.17 -23.98 6.52
C ILE A 170 0.23 -23.81 5.92
N ILE A 171 0.36 -23.89 4.59
CA ILE A 171 1.65 -23.66 3.91
C ILE A 171 2.20 -22.28 4.19
N ILE A 172 1.35 -21.23 4.11
CA ILE A 172 1.75 -19.84 4.38
C ILE A 172 2.15 -19.67 5.86
N LEU A 173 1.42 -20.27 6.80
CA LEU A 173 1.79 -20.21 8.22
C LEU A 173 3.10 -20.93 8.53
N VAL A 174 3.36 -22.08 7.89
CA VAL A 174 4.66 -22.77 7.96
C VAL A 174 5.77 -21.89 7.39
N TYR A 175 5.52 -21.23 6.26
CA TYR A 175 6.46 -20.27 5.69
C TYR A 175 6.73 -19.10 6.66
N TYR A 176 5.72 -18.52 7.30
CA TYR A 176 5.91 -17.46 8.30
C TYR A 176 6.76 -17.93 9.47
N PHE A 177 6.50 -19.14 9.97
CA PHE A 177 7.29 -19.73 11.04
C PHE A 177 8.77 -19.87 10.64
N ILE A 178 9.05 -20.44 9.47
CA ILE A 178 10.41 -20.59 8.95
C ILE A 178 11.08 -19.22 8.73
N ALA A 179 10.35 -18.25 8.14
CA ALA A 179 10.85 -16.91 7.86
C ALA A 179 11.28 -16.17 9.14
N THR A 180 10.71 -16.49 10.28
CA THR A 180 11.10 -15.88 11.58
C THR A 180 12.55 -16.21 11.97
N PHE A 181 13.11 -17.32 11.49
CA PHE A 181 14.48 -17.76 11.81
C PHE A 181 15.51 -17.36 10.73
N ILE A 182 15.08 -16.77 9.62
CA ILE A 182 15.97 -16.39 8.53
C ILE A 182 16.24 -14.90 8.63
N SER A 183 17.53 -14.51 8.54
CA SER A 183 17.92 -13.10 8.56
C SER A 183 17.29 -12.33 7.38
N ILE A 184 16.75 -11.17 7.68
CA ILE A 184 16.06 -10.28 6.73
C ILE A 184 16.93 -9.99 5.49
N ASP A 185 18.24 -9.78 5.67
CA ASP A 185 19.16 -9.43 4.60
C ASP A 185 19.32 -10.53 3.53
N ALA A 186 19.27 -11.79 3.90
CA ALA A 186 19.51 -12.90 2.98
C ALA A 186 18.39 -13.06 1.94
N ILE A 187 17.15 -12.78 2.32
CA ILE A 187 15.96 -12.93 1.47
C ILE A 187 15.53 -11.58 0.90
N ILE A 188 15.30 -10.59 1.76
CA ILE A 188 14.78 -9.29 1.36
C ILE A 188 15.76 -8.60 0.41
N GLY A 189 17.05 -8.63 0.72
CA GLY A 189 18.06 -7.96 -0.09
C GLY A 189 18.18 -8.45 -1.53
N LYS A 190 17.79 -9.69 -1.82
CA LYS A 190 17.94 -10.30 -3.16
C LYS A 190 16.62 -10.45 -3.90
N ILE A 191 15.55 -10.77 -3.19
CA ILE A 191 14.25 -11.13 -3.78
C ILE A 191 13.35 -9.91 -3.96
N TYR A 192 13.38 -8.95 -3.03
CA TYR A 192 12.53 -7.75 -3.08
C TYR A 192 12.71 -6.91 -4.36
N PRO A 193 13.93 -6.68 -4.87
CA PRO A 193 14.06 -5.95 -6.13
C PRO A 193 13.33 -6.61 -7.31
N VAL A 194 13.28 -7.94 -7.35
CA VAL A 194 12.56 -8.68 -8.39
C VAL A 194 11.04 -8.43 -8.26
N PHE A 195 10.50 -8.53 -7.05
CA PHE A 195 9.08 -8.23 -6.82
C PHE A 195 8.73 -6.78 -7.13
N GLY A 196 9.62 -5.83 -6.80
CA GLY A 196 9.43 -4.42 -7.15
C GLY A 196 9.34 -4.18 -8.65
N ILE A 197 10.22 -4.82 -9.41
CA ILE A 197 10.20 -4.77 -10.89
C ILE A 197 8.90 -5.41 -11.41
N CYS A 198 8.49 -6.55 -10.89
CA CYS A 198 7.23 -7.21 -11.27
C CYS A 198 6.02 -6.30 -10.98
N LEU A 199 5.99 -5.62 -9.83
CA LEU A 199 4.92 -4.68 -9.49
C LEU A 199 4.86 -3.50 -10.46
N ILE A 200 6.01 -2.93 -10.83
CA ILE A 200 6.10 -1.84 -11.80
C ILE A 200 5.64 -2.30 -13.19
N ILE A 201 6.10 -3.47 -13.65
CA ILE A 201 5.69 -4.04 -14.94
C ILE A 201 4.18 -4.26 -14.96
N MET A 202 3.62 -4.80 -13.88
CA MET A 202 2.18 -5.02 -13.74
C MET A 202 1.41 -3.69 -13.80
N ALA A 203 1.83 -2.67 -13.05
CA ALA A 203 1.18 -1.35 -13.05
C ALA A 203 1.23 -0.68 -14.43
N VAL A 204 2.39 -0.73 -15.11
CA VAL A 204 2.55 -0.22 -16.47
C VAL A 204 1.71 -1.01 -17.46
N GLY A 205 1.67 -2.35 -17.34
CA GLY A 205 0.85 -3.21 -18.18
C GLY A 205 -0.65 -2.91 -18.06
N VAL A 206 -1.14 -2.71 -16.84
CA VAL A 206 -2.54 -2.34 -16.58
C VAL A 206 -2.89 -0.99 -17.22
N ILE A 207 -2.05 0.03 -17.00
CA ILE A 207 -2.24 1.33 -17.64
C ILE A 207 -2.23 1.20 -19.17
N PHE A 208 -1.23 0.52 -19.71
CA PHE A 208 -1.11 0.34 -21.15
C PHE A 208 -2.36 -0.36 -21.72
N GLY A 209 -2.85 -1.42 -21.06
CA GLY A 209 -4.08 -2.11 -21.46
C GLY A 209 -5.31 -1.20 -21.48
N ILE A 210 -5.48 -0.36 -20.45
CA ILE A 210 -6.61 0.58 -20.37
C ILE A 210 -6.52 1.65 -21.48
N PHE A 211 -5.33 2.17 -21.76
CA PHE A 211 -5.17 3.27 -22.73
C PHE A 211 -5.21 2.81 -24.19
N THR A 212 -4.83 1.57 -24.46
CA THR A 212 -4.82 1.03 -25.84
C THR A 212 -6.12 0.38 -26.26
N ASN A 213 -6.95 -0.07 -25.32
CA ASN A 213 -8.22 -0.70 -25.65
C ASN A 213 -9.39 0.31 -25.56
N PRO A 214 -10.03 0.67 -26.69
CA PRO A 214 -11.11 1.64 -26.71
C PRO A 214 -12.38 1.18 -25.97
N ALA A 215 -12.49 -0.09 -25.60
CA ALA A 215 -13.58 -0.60 -24.80
C ALA A 215 -13.53 -0.11 -23.33
N TYR A 216 -12.33 0.25 -22.85
CA TYR A 216 -12.14 0.72 -21.48
C TYR A 216 -12.12 2.25 -21.42
N THR A 217 -13.08 2.81 -20.71
CA THR A 217 -13.19 4.27 -20.52
C THR A 217 -13.16 4.60 -19.03
N ILE A 218 -12.18 5.41 -18.64
CA ILE A 218 -12.12 5.93 -17.26
C ILE A 218 -13.15 7.07 -17.14
N PRO A 219 -14.15 6.95 -16.26
CA PRO A 219 -15.16 8.00 -16.07
C PRO A 219 -14.52 9.26 -15.47
N GLU A 220 -15.04 10.42 -15.86
CA GLU A 220 -14.52 11.72 -15.38
C GLU A 220 -15.22 12.13 -14.08
N ILE A 221 -14.46 12.73 -13.15
CA ILE A 221 -14.96 13.16 -11.83
C ILE A 221 -16.11 14.18 -11.98
N TRP A 222 -15.94 15.18 -12.85
CA TRP A 222 -16.91 16.28 -13.00
C TRP A 222 -18.27 15.85 -13.56
N ASN A 223 -18.34 14.72 -14.28
CA ASN A 223 -19.59 14.16 -14.75
C ASN A 223 -20.20 13.15 -13.77
N ASN A 224 -19.41 12.65 -12.82
CA ASN A 224 -19.76 11.56 -11.91
C ASN A 224 -19.41 11.89 -10.45
N PHE A 225 -19.60 13.13 -10.06
CA PHE A 225 -19.35 13.60 -8.68
C PHE A 225 -20.53 13.24 -7.76
N THR A 226 -20.90 11.97 -7.75
CA THR A 226 -22.03 11.43 -6.98
C THR A 226 -21.63 10.09 -6.37
N ASN A 227 -22.47 9.60 -5.45
CA ASN A 227 -22.30 8.25 -4.92
C ASN A 227 -22.77 7.21 -5.95
N MET A 228 -21.83 6.54 -6.59
CA MET A 228 -22.10 5.51 -7.60
C MET A 228 -22.12 4.09 -7.02
N HIS A 229 -22.03 3.94 -5.69
CA HIS A 229 -22.01 2.62 -5.05
C HIS A 229 -23.32 1.88 -5.31
N PRO A 230 -23.30 0.61 -5.79
CA PRO A 230 -24.50 -0.15 -6.16
C PRO A 230 -25.53 -0.25 -5.03
N GLN A 231 -25.06 -0.46 -3.81
CA GLN A 231 -25.90 -0.59 -2.62
C GLN A 231 -26.18 0.76 -1.93
N GLY A 232 -25.75 1.88 -2.52
CA GLY A 232 -25.90 3.21 -1.92
C GLY A 232 -25.07 3.45 -0.66
N THR A 233 -24.03 2.65 -0.40
CA THR A 233 -23.15 2.80 0.76
C THR A 233 -22.56 4.21 0.78
N PRO A 234 -22.63 4.95 1.90
CA PRO A 234 -22.17 6.35 1.97
C PRO A 234 -20.70 6.50 1.60
N ILE A 235 -20.38 7.59 0.90
CA ILE A 235 -18.97 7.97 0.63
C ILE A 235 -18.26 8.26 1.95
N TRP A 236 -18.86 9.11 2.78
CA TRP A 236 -18.29 9.47 4.09
C TRP A 236 -18.18 8.23 4.97
N SER A 237 -17.04 8.04 5.56
CA SER A 237 -16.53 6.92 6.34
C SER A 237 -16.21 5.68 5.51
N PHE A 238 -17.12 5.12 4.72
CA PHE A 238 -16.94 3.81 4.10
C PHE A 238 -15.90 3.81 2.98
N MET A 239 -15.99 4.72 2.01
CA MET A 239 -14.96 4.86 0.97
C MET A 239 -13.60 5.20 1.59
N PHE A 240 -13.58 6.14 2.55
CA PHE A 240 -12.35 6.58 3.19
C PHE A 240 -11.63 5.44 3.91
N ILE A 241 -12.39 4.57 4.62
CA ILE A 241 -11.83 3.40 5.31
C ILE A 241 -11.39 2.33 4.29
N THR A 242 -12.23 2.04 3.29
CA THR A 242 -11.95 1.01 2.28
C THR A 242 -10.65 1.31 1.51
N VAL A 243 -10.40 2.58 1.20
CA VAL A 243 -9.24 3.02 0.42
C VAL A 243 -8.13 3.59 1.31
N ALA A 244 -8.27 3.51 2.63
CA ALA A 244 -7.28 4.06 3.56
C ALA A 244 -5.86 3.55 3.30
N CYS A 245 -5.71 2.27 2.96
CA CYS A 245 -4.39 1.69 2.70
C CYS A 245 -3.71 2.29 1.47
N GLY A 246 -4.47 2.66 0.43
CA GLY A 246 -3.93 3.32 -0.77
C GLY A 246 -3.72 4.84 -0.62
N ALA A 247 -4.33 5.46 0.39
CA ALA A 247 -4.27 6.91 0.62
C ALA A 247 -3.39 7.31 1.82
N ILE A 248 -3.28 6.45 2.85
CA ILE A 248 -2.56 6.76 4.09
C ILE A 248 -1.59 5.65 4.48
N SER A 249 -1.87 4.41 4.16
CA SER A 249 -1.23 3.16 4.59
C SER A 249 -1.19 2.93 6.11
N GLY A 250 -1.51 1.71 6.55
CA GLY A 250 -1.41 1.31 7.97
C GLY A 250 -0.02 0.85 8.40
N PHE A 251 0.88 0.60 7.44
CA PHE A 251 2.19 -0.02 7.70
C PHE A 251 3.27 0.96 8.15
N HIS A 252 3.10 2.26 7.97
CA HIS A 252 4.11 3.25 8.31
C HIS A 252 4.59 3.13 9.76
N ALA A 253 3.67 2.96 10.70
CA ALA A 253 4.00 2.87 12.12
C ALA A 253 4.90 1.66 12.49
N THR A 254 4.86 0.61 11.70
CA THR A 254 5.64 -0.63 11.95
C THR A 254 6.84 -0.77 11.04
N GLN A 255 6.72 -0.37 9.78
CA GLN A 255 7.77 -0.55 8.78
C GLN A 255 8.79 0.59 8.74
N SER A 256 8.34 1.84 8.84
CA SER A 256 9.23 3.00 8.70
C SER A 256 10.33 3.06 9.77
N PRO A 257 10.10 2.65 11.04
CA PRO A 257 11.17 2.49 12.02
C PRO A 257 12.24 1.47 11.63
N LEU A 258 11.87 0.39 10.94
CA LEU A 258 12.86 -0.60 10.46
C LEU A 258 13.75 -0.01 9.38
N MET A 259 13.18 0.78 8.47
CA MET A 259 13.96 1.46 7.42
C MET A 259 14.82 2.59 7.99
N ALA A 260 14.34 3.29 9.02
CA ALA A 260 15.11 4.30 9.74
C ALA A 260 16.45 3.76 10.30
N ARG A 261 16.45 2.51 10.76
CA ARG A 261 17.65 1.81 11.23
C ARG A 261 18.66 1.48 10.13
N CYS A 262 18.30 1.68 8.87
CA CYS A 262 19.14 1.33 7.71
C CYS A 262 19.55 2.55 6.88
N MET A 263 19.15 3.76 7.28
CA MET A 263 19.46 5.01 6.58
C MET A 263 20.87 5.47 6.83
N LYS A 264 21.58 5.84 5.75
CA LYS A 264 22.93 6.41 5.83
C LYS A 264 22.93 7.89 6.25
N SER A 265 21.87 8.64 5.92
CA SER A 265 21.74 10.07 6.16
C SER A 265 20.30 10.46 6.29
N GLU A 266 19.96 11.39 7.20
CA GLU A 266 18.62 11.97 7.32
C GLU A 266 18.06 12.54 6.01
N LYS A 267 18.95 13.09 5.15
CA LYS A 267 18.57 13.65 3.84
C LYS A 267 17.96 12.65 2.87
N GLN A 268 18.06 11.35 3.15
CA GLN A 268 17.41 10.30 2.37
C GLN A 268 15.92 10.16 2.69
N GLY A 269 15.46 10.67 3.84
CA GLY A 269 14.13 10.47 4.36
C GLY A 269 13.03 10.95 3.41
N HIS A 270 13.20 12.10 2.75
CA HIS A 270 12.23 12.60 1.78
C HIS A 270 11.98 11.60 0.64
N PHE A 271 13.02 11.03 0.07
CA PHE A 271 12.89 10.04 -1.00
C PHE A 271 12.40 8.69 -0.49
N VAL A 272 12.94 8.21 0.64
CA VAL A 272 12.65 6.87 1.16
C VAL A 272 11.24 6.76 1.70
N PHE A 273 10.78 7.73 2.50
CA PHE A 273 9.46 7.67 3.14
C PHE A 273 8.40 8.40 2.32
N TYR A 274 8.50 9.71 2.19
CA TYR A 274 7.50 10.47 1.45
C TYR A 274 7.39 10.01 -0.02
N GLY A 275 8.52 9.71 -0.66
CA GLY A 275 8.56 9.20 -2.03
C GLY A 275 7.94 7.82 -2.17
N ALA A 276 8.16 6.91 -1.21
CA ALA A 276 7.53 5.58 -1.24
C ALA A 276 6.01 5.69 -1.10
N MET A 277 5.51 6.53 -0.18
CA MET A 277 4.07 6.73 -0.03
C MET A 277 3.43 7.35 -1.28
N VAL A 278 4.07 8.34 -1.91
CA VAL A 278 3.55 8.89 -3.18
C VAL A 278 3.53 7.83 -4.27
N SER A 279 4.54 6.95 -4.32
CA SER A 279 4.57 5.84 -5.27
C SER A 279 3.48 4.81 -4.99
N GLU A 280 3.18 4.52 -3.72
CA GLU A 280 2.02 3.71 -3.32
C GLU A 280 0.70 4.36 -3.77
N GLY A 281 0.54 5.66 -3.56
CA GLY A 281 -0.62 6.41 -4.03
C GLY A 281 -0.79 6.37 -5.55
N ILE A 282 0.30 6.41 -6.32
CA ILE A 282 0.26 6.23 -7.79
C ILE A 282 -0.23 4.82 -8.14
N ILE A 283 0.27 3.79 -7.47
CA ILE A 283 -0.20 2.41 -7.66
C ILE A 283 -1.69 2.32 -7.34
N ALA A 284 -2.13 2.83 -6.20
CA ALA A 284 -3.54 2.83 -5.83
C ALA A 284 -4.42 3.58 -6.85
N LEU A 285 -3.95 4.71 -7.37
CA LEU A 285 -4.65 5.49 -8.40
C LEU A 285 -4.80 4.69 -9.71
N ILE A 286 -3.76 3.94 -10.10
CA ILE A 286 -3.79 3.06 -11.28
C ILE A 286 -4.86 1.98 -11.11
N TRP A 287 -4.88 1.32 -9.95
CA TRP A 287 -5.83 0.25 -9.70
C TRP A 287 -7.26 0.76 -9.53
N ALA A 288 -7.45 1.94 -8.94
CA ALA A 288 -8.75 2.61 -8.90
C ALA A 288 -9.25 2.97 -10.31
N ALA A 289 -8.34 3.46 -11.17
CA ALA A 289 -8.67 3.76 -12.57
C ALA A 289 -9.02 2.50 -13.35
N ALA A 290 -8.28 1.40 -13.13
CA ALA A 290 -8.59 0.10 -13.71
C ALA A 290 -9.98 -0.39 -13.26
N GLY A 291 -10.28 -0.31 -11.97
CA GLY A 291 -11.60 -0.64 -11.44
C GLY A 291 -12.70 0.19 -12.10
N CYS A 292 -12.53 1.51 -12.15
CA CYS A 292 -13.52 2.39 -12.79
C CYS A 292 -13.69 2.13 -14.29
N ALA A 293 -12.64 1.70 -15.00
CA ALA A 293 -12.70 1.43 -16.43
C ALA A 293 -13.32 0.08 -16.77
N LEU A 294 -13.22 -0.90 -15.86
CA LEU A 294 -13.76 -2.25 -16.04
C LEU A 294 -15.23 -2.36 -15.63
N TYR A 295 -15.74 -1.42 -14.83
CA TYR A 295 -17.11 -1.46 -14.38
C TYR A 295 -18.05 -0.77 -15.35
N THR A 296 -19.20 -1.38 -15.58
CA THR A 296 -20.30 -0.76 -16.34
C THR A 296 -21.08 0.19 -15.46
N ILE A 297 -21.35 1.39 -15.96
CA ILE A 297 -22.24 2.35 -15.31
C ILE A 297 -23.67 2.12 -15.83
N THR A 298 -24.56 1.69 -14.94
CA THR A 298 -25.99 1.53 -15.25
C THR A 298 -26.78 2.34 -14.24
N ASP A 299 -27.69 3.19 -14.71
CA ASP A 299 -28.50 4.10 -13.88
C ASP A 299 -27.67 4.91 -12.85
N GLY A 300 -26.50 5.38 -13.27
CA GLY A 300 -25.58 6.16 -12.42
C GLY A 300 -24.88 5.36 -11.32
N LYS A 301 -24.87 4.02 -11.41
CA LYS A 301 -24.21 3.13 -10.47
C LYS A 301 -23.18 2.22 -11.16
N MET A 302 -22.12 1.88 -10.43
CA MET A 302 -21.10 0.93 -10.87
C MET A 302 -21.58 -0.51 -10.64
N VAL A 303 -22.10 -1.18 -11.65
CA VAL A 303 -22.86 -2.43 -11.50
C VAL A 303 -22.00 -3.69 -11.68
N GLY A 304 -21.09 -3.74 -12.62
CA GLY A 304 -20.38 -4.98 -12.99
C GLY A 304 -19.62 -5.65 -11.85
N LEU A 305 -19.01 -4.88 -10.94
CA LEU A 305 -18.29 -5.43 -9.79
C LEU A 305 -19.22 -5.98 -8.70
N ALA A 306 -20.37 -5.36 -8.49
CA ALA A 306 -21.30 -5.79 -7.45
C ALA A 306 -21.84 -7.19 -7.75
N GLU A 307 -22.11 -7.50 -9.02
CA GLU A 307 -22.56 -8.82 -9.46
C GLU A 307 -21.45 -9.87 -9.29
N ALA A 308 -20.21 -9.52 -9.59
CA ALA A 308 -19.08 -10.42 -9.44
C ALA A 308 -18.69 -10.65 -7.96
N LEU A 309 -18.80 -9.62 -7.11
CA LEU A 309 -18.61 -9.77 -5.66
C LEU A 309 -19.74 -10.59 -5.03
N ALA A 310 -20.99 -10.41 -5.47
CA ALA A 310 -22.14 -11.20 -5.03
C ALA A 310 -22.03 -12.67 -5.48
N ALA A 311 -21.37 -12.93 -6.61
CA ALA A 311 -21.04 -14.30 -7.07
C ALA A 311 -19.87 -14.94 -6.32
N GLY A 312 -19.33 -14.29 -5.29
CA GLY A 312 -18.22 -14.81 -4.48
C GLY A 312 -16.84 -14.72 -5.16
N GLN A 313 -16.74 -13.98 -6.25
CA GLN A 313 -15.46 -13.68 -6.88
C GLN A 313 -14.80 -12.50 -6.19
N SER A 314 -13.54 -12.65 -5.78
CA SER A 314 -12.80 -11.50 -5.25
C SER A 314 -12.50 -10.50 -6.38
N ALA A 315 -12.43 -9.20 -6.05
CA ALA A 315 -12.10 -8.15 -7.02
C ALA A 315 -10.80 -8.43 -7.80
N ALA A 316 -9.87 -9.19 -7.22
CA ALA A 316 -8.66 -9.65 -7.89
C ALA A 316 -8.93 -10.68 -9.00
N CYS A 317 -9.93 -11.56 -8.82
CA CYS A 317 -10.28 -12.54 -9.84
C CYS A 317 -10.83 -11.89 -11.11
N LEU A 318 -11.53 -10.77 -10.98
CA LEU A 318 -12.08 -10.06 -12.14
C LEU A 318 -11.01 -9.46 -13.05
N LEU A 319 -9.90 -9.00 -12.48
CA LEU A 319 -8.76 -8.52 -13.27
C LEU A 319 -7.99 -9.64 -13.96
N TYR A 320 -8.06 -10.86 -13.42
CA TYR A 320 -7.42 -12.05 -14.02
C TYR A 320 -8.35 -12.84 -14.96
N THR A 321 -9.67 -12.61 -14.91
CA THR A 321 -10.65 -13.36 -15.72
C THR A 321 -11.29 -12.55 -16.85
N SER A 322 -11.15 -11.22 -16.87
CA SER A 322 -11.52 -10.43 -18.05
C SER A 322 -10.41 -10.57 -19.11
N ASP A 323 -10.61 -11.60 -19.94
CA ASP A 323 -9.84 -11.89 -21.16
C ASP A 323 -8.32 -12.07 -21.03
N ALA A 324 -7.96 -13.27 -20.60
CA ALA A 324 -6.84 -13.88 -21.29
C ALA A 324 -7.28 -14.32 -22.70
#